data_bc68f2eb41c6f4f0ce3b71da1911ac4c
#
_entry.id   bc68f2eb41c6f4f0ce3b71da1911ac4c
#
_cell.length_a   1.000
_cell.length_b   1.000
_cell.length_c   1.000
_cell.angle_alpha   90.00
_cell.angle_beta   90.00
_cell.angle_gamma   90.00
#
_symmetry.space_group_name_H-M   'P 1'
#
loop_
_entity.id
_entity.type
_entity.pdbx_description
1 polymer ?
#
loop_
_entity_poly.entity_id
_entity_poly.type
_entity_poly.pdbx_seq_one_letter_code
_entity_poly.pdbx_strand_id
1 'polypeptide(L)'
;MGGSAFNRAANSEYQTRLLLNDYVMQLMEQGCRLADNCIRTWFFVQNVDVNYAGVVKARNEVFVTQNLTEKTHYISSTGIGGRHADPKVLVQMDTYAVAGLQPEQIHFLYAPTHLNPTYEYGVSFERGTYVDYGDRRQIFISGTASINNKGEVVYPGNIRKQTERMWENVETLLKEAECTFENLGQMIVYLRDIADYAVVKAMYDQRFPHTPKVFVHAPVCRPGWLIEMECMGVKECKNKGYAPF
;
A
#
# COMPACT_ATOMS: atom_id res chain seq x y z
N MET A 1 -5.52 7.48 -12.40
CA MET A 1 -5.39 8.63 -13.30
C MET A 1 -4.11 8.51 -14.13
N GLY A 2 -4.19 8.20 -15.38
CA GLY A 2 -3.08 8.25 -16.31
C GLY A 2 -3.22 9.49 -17.17
N GLY A 3 -2.87 10.67 -16.64
CA GLY A 3 -2.85 11.89 -17.43
C GLY A 3 -1.88 11.76 -18.59
N SER A 4 -2.37 11.69 -19.82
CA SER A 4 -1.56 11.43 -21.01
C SER A 4 -0.41 12.42 -21.25
N ALA A 5 -0.47 13.62 -20.67
CA ALA A 5 0.54 14.66 -20.83
C ALA A 5 1.81 14.38 -20.00
N PHE A 6 1.68 13.77 -18.82
CA PHE A 6 2.80 13.54 -17.90
C PHE A 6 3.57 12.25 -18.20
N ASN A 7 2.96 11.35 -18.95
CA ASN A 7 3.50 10.04 -19.25
C ASN A 7 4.65 10.04 -20.27
N ARG A 8 5.00 11.19 -20.83
CA ARG A 8 6.09 11.34 -21.81
C ARG A 8 7.39 11.87 -21.21
N ALA A 9 7.41 12.11 -19.91
CA ALA A 9 8.62 12.54 -19.22
C ALA A 9 9.69 11.42 -19.23
N ALA A 10 10.97 11.81 -19.20
CA ALA A 10 12.07 10.91 -19.54
C ALA A 10 12.37 9.79 -18.52
N ASN A 11 11.95 9.90 -17.25
CA ASN A 11 12.25 8.91 -16.20
C ASN A 11 11.13 8.81 -15.14
N SER A 12 11.19 7.76 -14.33
CA SER A 12 10.20 7.45 -13.31
C SER A 12 10.13 8.50 -12.20
N GLU A 13 11.26 9.12 -11.83
CA GLU A 13 11.29 10.18 -10.83
C GLU A 13 10.47 11.39 -11.29
N TYR A 14 10.69 11.85 -12.51
CA TYR A 14 9.99 13.01 -13.05
C TYR A 14 8.50 12.72 -13.28
N GLN A 15 8.16 11.54 -13.81
CA GLN A 15 6.76 11.13 -13.98
C GLN A 15 6.03 11.07 -12.63
N THR A 16 6.65 10.50 -11.59
CA THR A 16 6.06 10.42 -10.25
C THR A 16 5.86 11.82 -9.65
N ARG A 17 6.82 12.71 -9.81
CA ARG A 17 6.71 14.10 -9.33
C ARG A 17 5.54 14.82 -9.99
N LEU A 18 5.39 14.68 -11.30
CA LEU A 18 4.27 15.28 -12.03
C LEU A 18 2.92 14.70 -11.60
N LEU A 19 2.80 13.37 -11.47
CA LEU A 19 1.57 12.70 -11.03
C LEU A 19 1.15 13.17 -9.63
N LEU A 20 2.10 13.22 -8.68
CA LEU A 20 1.81 13.65 -7.32
C LEU A 20 1.44 15.14 -7.24
N ASN A 21 2.14 16.02 -7.96
CA ASN A 21 1.82 17.44 -7.98
C ASN A 21 0.45 17.71 -8.62
N ASP A 22 0.15 17.04 -9.73
CA ASP A 22 -1.16 17.12 -10.37
C ASP A 22 -2.28 16.66 -9.41
N TYR A 23 -2.06 15.55 -8.71
CA TYR A 23 -3.01 15.05 -7.72
C TYR A 23 -3.18 15.99 -6.53
N VAL A 24 -2.12 16.62 -6.04
CA VAL A 24 -2.20 17.64 -4.98
C VAL A 24 -3.08 18.81 -5.45
N MET A 25 -2.91 19.28 -6.69
CA MET A 25 -3.75 20.36 -7.23
C MET A 25 -5.23 19.93 -7.34
N GLN A 26 -5.49 18.72 -7.83
CA GLN A 26 -6.86 18.18 -7.93
C GLN A 26 -7.53 18.06 -6.55
N LEU A 27 -6.79 17.66 -5.52
CA LEU A 27 -7.31 17.62 -4.14
C LEU A 27 -7.63 19.04 -3.64
N MET A 28 -6.75 20.01 -3.90
CA MET A 28 -6.96 21.40 -3.49
C MET A 28 -8.22 22.01 -4.15
N GLU A 29 -8.48 21.70 -5.42
CA GLU A 29 -9.71 22.11 -6.13
C GLU A 29 -10.99 21.56 -5.47
N GLN A 30 -10.88 20.42 -4.75
CA GLN A 30 -11.98 19.82 -4.00
C GLN A 30 -11.99 20.25 -2.50
N GLY A 31 -11.16 21.22 -2.11
CA GLY A 31 -11.01 21.63 -0.72
C GLY A 31 -10.34 20.59 0.18
N CYS A 32 -9.60 19.65 -0.41
CA CYS A 32 -8.89 18.56 0.26
C CYS A 32 -7.37 18.79 0.25
N ARG A 33 -6.67 18.10 1.14
CA ARG A 33 -5.21 18.10 1.22
C ARG A 33 -4.68 16.67 1.18
N LEU A 34 -3.49 16.49 0.61
CA LEU A 34 -2.87 15.17 0.51
C LEU A 34 -2.69 14.52 1.89
N ALA A 35 -2.19 15.27 2.87
CA ALA A 35 -1.96 14.77 4.21
C ALA A 35 -3.24 14.44 4.98
N ASP A 36 -4.32 15.20 4.78
CA ASP A 36 -5.50 15.11 5.64
C ASP A 36 -6.57 14.18 5.05
N ASN A 37 -6.58 13.98 3.74
CA ASN A 37 -7.68 13.31 3.05
C ASN A 37 -7.28 12.06 2.27
N CYS A 38 -6.01 11.94 1.85
CA CYS A 38 -5.56 10.77 1.08
C CYS A 38 -5.23 9.60 2.03
N ILE A 39 -6.03 8.55 1.96
CA ILE A 39 -5.92 7.38 2.83
C ILE A 39 -5.02 6.31 2.22
N ARG A 40 -5.03 6.20 0.88
CA ARG A 40 -4.37 5.10 0.18
C ARG A 40 -3.83 5.55 -1.17
N THR A 41 -2.63 5.05 -1.52
CA THR A 41 -2.03 5.19 -2.85
C THR A 41 -1.56 3.84 -3.38
N TRP A 42 -1.62 3.66 -4.71
CA TRP A 42 -1.02 2.54 -5.44
C TRP A 42 -0.11 3.10 -6.52
N PHE A 43 1.12 2.60 -6.59
CA PHE A 43 2.07 2.90 -7.65
C PHE A 43 2.34 1.66 -8.48
N PHE A 44 1.95 1.68 -9.75
CA PHE A 44 2.23 0.63 -10.72
C PHE A 44 3.43 1.06 -11.54
N VAL A 45 4.53 0.32 -11.41
CA VAL A 45 5.84 0.74 -11.90
C VAL A 45 6.35 -0.22 -12.96
N GLN A 46 6.56 0.29 -14.17
CA GLN A 46 7.16 -0.49 -15.26
C GLN A 46 8.61 -0.83 -14.90
N ASN A 47 9.02 -2.09 -15.08
CA ASN A 47 10.35 -2.56 -14.69
C ASN A 47 10.72 -2.08 -13.27
N VAL A 48 9.94 -2.51 -12.30
CA VAL A 48 10.01 -2.02 -10.91
C VAL A 48 11.42 -2.09 -10.32
N ASP A 49 12.20 -3.11 -10.64
CA ASP A 49 13.59 -3.28 -10.16
C ASP A 49 14.52 -2.14 -10.66
N VAL A 50 14.17 -1.47 -11.76
CA VAL A 50 14.94 -0.35 -12.33
C VAL A 50 14.35 1.01 -11.94
N ASN A 51 13.03 1.12 -11.99
CA ASN A 51 12.34 2.42 -11.91
C ASN A 51 11.85 2.79 -10.52
N TYR A 52 11.80 1.85 -9.55
CA TYR A 52 11.22 2.10 -8.24
C TYR A 52 12.01 3.14 -7.41
N ALA A 53 13.33 3.19 -7.58
CA ALA A 53 14.17 4.18 -6.88
C ALA A 53 13.77 5.63 -7.23
N GLY A 54 13.43 5.90 -8.51
CA GLY A 54 12.93 7.19 -8.94
C GLY A 54 11.57 7.54 -8.35
N VAL A 55 10.68 6.55 -8.24
CA VAL A 55 9.36 6.72 -7.59
C VAL A 55 9.54 7.10 -6.12
N VAL A 56 10.39 6.38 -5.38
CA VAL A 56 10.67 6.64 -3.96
C VAL A 56 11.23 8.04 -3.76
N LYS A 57 12.22 8.44 -4.57
CA LYS A 57 12.84 9.75 -4.47
C LYS A 57 11.82 10.86 -4.67
N ALA A 58 11.05 10.84 -5.76
CA ALA A 58 10.05 11.86 -6.06
C ALA A 58 8.93 11.91 -5.00
N ARG A 59 8.47 10.74 -4.52
CA ARG A 59 7.47 10.66 -3.47
C ARG A 59 7.96 11.29 -2.18
N ASN A 60 9.18 10.95 -1.74
CA ASN A 60 9.76 11.51 -0.51
C ASN A 60 9.87 13.04 -0.59
N GLU A 61 10.33 13.59 -1.74
CA GLU A 61 10.42 15.03 -1.94
C GLU A 61 9.06 15.73 -1.89
N VAL A 62 8.06 15.22 -2.62
CA VAL A 62 6.71 15.81 -2.62
C VAL A 62 6.05 15.68 -1.25
N PHE A 63 6.19 14.54 -0.58
CA PHE A 63 5.59 14.32 0.73
C PHE A 63 6.07 15.32 1.77
N VAL A 64 7.36 15.64 1.79
CA VAL A 64 7.89 16.70 2.69
C VAL A 64 7.18 18.03 2.45
N THR A 65 6.92 18.43 1.20
CA THR A 65 6.21 19.69 0.89
C THR A 65 4.75 19.68 1.34
N GLN A 66 4.20 18.47 1.53
CA GLN A 66 2.81 18.26 1.96
C GLN A 66 2.68 17.94 3.45
N ASN A 67 3.73 18.19 4.25
CA ASN A 67 3.78 17.87 5.68
C ASN A 67 3.61 16.38 6.03
N LEU A 68 3.96 15.50 5.09
CA LEU A 68 4.03 14.05 5.29
C LEU A 68 5.48 13.68 5.61
N THR A 69 5.76 13.44 6.88
CA THR A 69 7.11 13.21 7.41
C THR A 69 7.10 12.16 8.53
N GLU A 70 8.26 11.72 8.95
CA GLU A 70 8.41 10.83 10.12
C GLU A 70 7.86 11.40 11.44
N LYS A 71 7.70 12.75 11.53
CA LYS A 71 7.18 13.44 12.71
C LYS A 71 5.67 13.64 12.66
N THR A 72 5.07 13.42 11.54
CA THR A 72 3.62 13.49 11.33
C THR A 72 3.07 12.10 11.04
N HIS A 73 2.86 11.77 9.80
CA HIS A 73 2.49 10.45 9.28
C HIS A 73 2.81 10.37 7.78
N TYR A 74 2.67 9.19 7.22
CA TYR A 74 2.63 8.96 5.78
C TYR A 74 1.26 8.44 5.35
N ILE A 75 1.16 7.98 4.10
CA ILE A 75 -0.06 7.41 3.51
C ILE A 75 0.16 5.91 3.31
N SER A 76 -0.84 5.09 3.58
CA SER A 76 -0.80 3.66 3.24
C SER A 76 -0.59 3.47 1.75
N SER A 77 0.33 2.59 1.35
CA SER A 77 0.74 2.50 -0.05
C SER A 77 1.18 1.10 -0.45
N THR A 78 0.97 0.78 -1.72
CA THR A 78 1.60 -0.35 -2.40
C THR A 78 2.36 0.15 -3.62
N GLY A 79 3.61 -0.28 -3.78
CA GLY A 79 4.41 -0.04 -4.97
C GLY A 79 4.76 -1.37 -5.62
N ILE A 80 4.24 -1.63 -6.82
CA ILE A 80 4.30 -2.93 -7.46
C ILE A 80 4.62 -2.81 -8.95
N GLY A 81 5.13 -3.88 -9.55
CA GLY A 81 5.31 -3.96 -10.99
C GLY A 81 3.99 -3.79 -11.75
N GLY A 82 3.99 -2.93 -12.76
CA GLY A 82 2.83 -2.70 -13.62
C GLY A 82 3.26 -2.29 -15.01
N ARG A 83 2.34 -2.36 -15.97
CA ARG A 83 2.60 -1.99 -17.36
C ARG A 83 1.45 -1.15 -17.90
N HIS A 84 1.81 -0.17 -18.72
CA HIS A 84 0.88 0.60 -19.54
C HIS A 84 1.04 0.21 -21.01
N ALA A 85 0.02 0.43 -21.83
CA ALA A 85 0.07 0.16 -23.27
C ALA A 85 1.12 1.03 -23.98
N ASP A 86 1.28 2.29 -23.56
CA ASP A 86 2.40 3.13 -24.01
C ASP A 86 3.64 2.80 -23.15
N PRO A 87 4.73 2.27 -23.76
CA PRO A 87 5.94 1.90 -23.05
C PRO A 87 6.72 3.10 -22.46
N LYS A 88 6.37 4.32 -22.80
CA LYS A 88 6.93 5.54 -22.23
C LYS A 88 6.32 5.90 -20.88
N VAL A 89 5.18 5.31 -20.53
CA VAL A 89 4.55 5.43 -19.23
C VAL A 89 5.26 4.49 -18.26
N LEU A 90 6.11 5.02 -17.42
CA LEU A 90 6.88 4.25 -16.44
C LEU A 90 6.18 4.09 -15.10
N VAL A 91 5.27 5.00 -14.77
CA VAL A 91 4.57 5.03 -13.49
C VAL A 91 3.10 5.39 -13.71
N GLN A 92 2.23 4.62 -13.07
CA GLN A 92 0.81 4.94 -12.91
C GLN A 92 0.50 5.01 -11.42
N MET A 93 -0.47 5.83 -11.06
CA MET A 93 -0.87 6.03 -9.67
C MET A 93 -2.39 6.00 -9.55
N ASP A 94 -2.88 5.17 -8.64
CA ASP A 94 -4.26 5.23 -8.17
C ASP A 94 -4.29 5.72 -6.73
N THR A 95 -5.39 6.37 -6.34
CA THR A 95 -5.51 6.98 -5.02
C THR A 95 -6.93 6.81 -4.48
N TYR A 96 -7.04 6.76 -3.16
CA TYR A 96 -8.29 6.83 -2.45
C TYR A 96 -8.21 7.95 -1.41
N ALA A 97 -9.07 8.95 -1.56
CA ALA A 97 -9.17 10.07 -0.64
C ALA A 97 -10.62 10.31 -0.24
N VAL A 98 -10.83 10.80 0.96
CA VAL A 98 -12.16 11.08 1.52
C VAL A 98 -12.19 12.52 2.03
N ALA A 99 -13.14 13.29 1.51
CA ALA A 99 -13.40 14.65 1.98
C ALA A 99 -14.13 14.64 3.33
N GLY A 100 -13.91 15.68 4.14
CA GLY A 100 -14.66 15.89 5.38
C GLY A 100 -14.29 14.98 6.56
N LEU A 101 -13.22 14.19 6.45
CA LEU A 101 -12.69 13.43 7.58
C LEU A 101 -12.12 14.36 8.65
N GLN A 102 -12.36 14.02 9.89
CA GLN A 102 -11.68 14.61 11.04
C GLN A 102 -10.36 13.85 11.27
N PRO A 103 -9.28 14.51 11.74
CA PRO A 103 -8.01 13.85 11.99
C PRO A 103 -8.12 12.63 12.92
N GLU A 104 -9.01 12.69 13.90
CA GLU A 104 -9.26 11.65 14.90
C GLU A 104 -9.92 10.38 14.34
N GLN A 105 -10.44 10.43 13.12
CA GLN A 105 -11.00 9.27 12.42
C GLN A 105 -9.93 8.40 11.77
N ILE A 106 -8.73 8.98 11.53
CA ILE A 106 -7.66 8.33 10.78
C ILE A 106 -6.61 7.79 11.74
N HIS A 107 -6.34 6.50 11.66
CA HIS A 107 -5.40 5.81 12.54
C HIS A 107 -4.38 5.03 11.72
N PHE A 108 -3.11 5.10 12.13
CA PHE A 108 -1.99 4.46 11.44
C PHE A 108 -1.55 3.20 12.16
N LEU A 109 -1.13 2.18 11.39
CA LEU A 109 -0.75 0.87 11.89
C LEU A 109 0.74 0.65 11.69
N TYR A 110 1.42 0.13 12.69
CA TYR A 110 2.88 0.03 12.75
C TYR A 110 3.40 -1.40 12.93
N ALA A 111 2.78 -2.20 13.79
CA ALA A 111 3.18 -3.55 14.17
C ALA A 111 4.68 -3.68 14.54
N PRO A 112 5.22 -2.90 15.50
CA PRO A 112 6.65 -2.73 15.75
C PRO A 112 7.37 -4.01 16.20
N THR A 113 6.63 -5.03 16.65
CA THR A 113 7.18 -6.35 16.97
C THR A 113 7.54 -7.17 15.73
N HIS A 114 6.97 -6.84 14.58
CA HIS A 114 7.08 -7.60 13.33
C HIS A 114 7.66 -6.79 12.17
N LEU A 115 7.40 -5.49 12.15
CA LEU A 115 7.74 -4.57 11.07
C LEU A 115 8.52 -3.38 11.62
N ASN A 116 9.48 -2.89 10.85
CA ASN A 116 10.17 -1.65 11.16
C ASN A 116 9.47 -0.45 10.51
N PRO A 117 9.66 0.78 11.04
CA PRO A 117 9.24 2.00 10.38
C PRO A 117 9.84 2.11 8.97
N THR A 118 9.04 2.57 8.01
CA THR A 118 9.43 2.57 6.60
C THR A 118 10.53 3.58 6.29
N TYR A 119 10.56 4.70 7.01
CA TYR A 119 11.59 5.73 6.85
C TYR A 119 13.00 5.24 7.20
N GLU A 120 13.16 4.22 8.04
CA GLU A 120 14.47 3.64 8.39
C GLU A 120 15.21 3.05 7.18
N TYR A 121 14.49 2.66 6.13
CA TYR A 121 15.09 2.18 4.88
C TYR A 121 14.76 3.07 3.66
N GLY A 122 14.47 4.35 3.94
CA GLY A 122 14.42 5.42 2.95
C GLY A 122 13.13 5.51 2.15
N VAL A 123 12.04 4.88 2.58
CA VAL A 123 10.74 5.01 1.93
C VAL A 123 9.71 5.66 2.86
N SER A 124 8.69 6.30 2.28
CA SER A 124 7.68 7.05 3.01
C SER A 124 6.29 6.48 2.72
N PHE A 125 5.84 5.56 3.57
CA PHE A 125 4.46 5.06 3.59
C PHE A 125 4.13 4.46 4.97
N GLU A 126 2.83 4.38 5.31
CA GLU A 126 2.36 3.66 6.49
C GLU A 126 2.13 2.18 6.19
N ARG A 127 2.36 1.31 7.17
CA ARG A 127 2.13 -0.14 7.06
C ARG A 127 0.67 -0.48 6.87
N GLY A 128 -0.21 0.36 7.38
CA GLY A 128 -1.65 0.31 7.23
C GLY A 128 -2.30 1.54 7.82
N THR A 129 -3.54 1.73 7.46
CA THR A 129 -4.40 2.81 7.98
C THR A 129 -5.79 2.26 8.18
N TYR A 130 -6.49 2.68 9.22
CA TYR A 130 -7.93 2.51 9.27
C TYR A 130 -8.63 3.84 9.50
N VAL A 131 -9.86 3.92 9.01
CA VAL A 131 -10.72 5.08 9.17
C VAL A 131 -11.99 4.66 9.89
N ASP A 132 -12.30 5.35 10.99
CA ASP A 132 -13.53 5.14 11.76
C ASP A 132 -14.63 6.07 11.26
N TYR A 133 -15.72 5.47 10.80
CA TYR A 133 -16.98 6.13 10.46
C TYR A 133 -18.02 5.87 11.56
N GLY A 134 -19.19 6.50 11.46
CA GLY A 134 -20.26 6.35 12.44
C GLY A 134 -20.78 4.93 12.61
N ASP A 135 -20.71 4.12 11.55
CA ASP A 135 -21.24 2.76 11.47
C ASP A 135 -20.20 1.67 11.29
N ARG A 136 -18.96 2.02 10.89
CA ARG A 136 -17.91 1.04 10.59
C ARG A 136 -16.50 1.59 10.74
N ARG A 137 -15.55 0.67 10.87
CA ARG A 137 -14.12 0.85 10.65
C ARG A 137 -13.74 0.28 9.30
N GLN A 138 -13.11 1.05 8.44
CA GLN A 138 -12.56 0.61 7.18
C GLN A 138 -11.04 0.53 7.28
N ILE A 139 -10.46 -0.63 6.90
CA ILE A 139 -9.05 -0.94 7.10
C ILE A 139 -8.37 -1.07 5.74
N PHE A 140 -7.17 -0.49 5.63
CA PHE A 140 -6.30 -0.56 4.46
C PHE A 140 -4.92 -1.03 4.89
N ILE A 141 -4.54 -2.25 4.54
CA ILE A 141 -3.20 -2.78 4.78
C ILE A 141 -2.37 -2.57 3.52
N SER A 142 -1.24 -1.90 3.67
CA SER A 142 -0.26 -1.65 2.60
C SER A 142 0.35 -2.94 2.11
N GLY A 143 0.98 -2.89 0.94
CA GLY A 143 1.82 -3.97 0.46
C GLY A 143 2.78 -4.45 1.54
N THR A 144 2.62 -5.70 1.96
CA THR A 144 3.34 -6.32 3.08
C THR A 144 4.01 -7.59 2.59
N ALA A 145 5.31 -7.71 2.84
CA ALA A 145 6.13 -8.85 2.43
C ALA A 145 6.71 -9.60 3.65
N SER A 146 7.51 -10.63 3.41
CA SER A 146 8.21 -11.41 4.44
C SER A 146 9.44 -10.67 4.96
N ILE A 147 9.24 -9.78 5.92
CA ILE A 147 10.30 -9.05 6.63
C ILE A 147 10.15 -9.18 8.14
N ASN A 148 11.22 -8.84 8.85
CA ASN A 148 11.21 -8.69 10.31
C ASN A 148 11.23 -7.22 10.74
N ASN A 149 11.24 -6.97 12.03
CA ASN A 149 11.28 -5.63 12.62
C ASN A 149 12.63 -4.90 12.50
N LYS A 150 13.58 -5.47 11.75
CA LYS A 150 14.81 -4.80 11.33
C LYS A 150 14.80 -4.49 9.83
N GLY A 151 13.70 -4.78 9.12
CA GLY A 151 13.59 -4.60 7.68
C GLY A 151 14.33 -5.66 6.85
N GLU A 152 14.80 -6.74 7.48
CA GLU A 152 15.51 -7.83 6.82
C GLU A 152 14.51 -8.81 6.19
N VAL A 153 14.87 -9.33 5.01
CA VAL A 153 14.09 -10.38 4.35
C VAL A 153 14.16 -11.67 5.17
N VAL A 154 13.01 -12.21 5.53
CA VAL A 154 12.91 -13.47 6.26
C VAL A 154 12.62 -14.61 5.28
N TYR A 155 13.33 -15.73 5.43
CA TYR A 155 13.23 -16.92 4.57
C TYR A 155 13.54 -16.68 3.08
N PRO A 156 14.73 -16.13 2.74
CA PRO A 156 15.10 -15.91 1.33
C PRO A 156 14.95 -17.19 0.50
N GLY A 157 14.39 -17.06 -0.71
CA GLY A 157 14.21 -18.17 -1.64
C GLY A 157 13.15 -19.22 -1.27
N ASN A 158 12.43 -19.06 -0.16
CA ASN A 158 11.41 -20.03 0.27
C ASN A 158 10.01 -19.42 0.23
N ILE A 159 9.29 -19.64 -0.87
CA ILE A 159 7.97 -19.07 -1.09
C ILE A 159 6.94 -19.45 -0.01
N ARG A 160 6.95 -20.71 0.46
CA ARG A 160 5.99 -21.16 1.49
C ARG A 160 6.20 -20.41 2.80
N LYS A 161 7.45 -20.36 3.29
CA LYS A 161 7.78 -19.65 4.54
C LYS A 161 7.63 -18.13 4.40
N GLN A 162 7.92 -17.56 3.24
CA GLN A 162 7.65 -16.15 2.99
C GLN A 162 6.15 -15.84 3.03
N THR A 163 5.31 -16.72 2.48
CA THR A 163 3.86 -16.58 2.55
C THR A 163 3.36 -16.63 4.01
N GLU A 164 3.82 -17.58 4.80
CA GLU A 164 3.44 -17.70 6.22
C GLU A 164 3.87 -16.48 7.02
N ARG A 165 5.11 -16.03 6.86
CA ARG A 165 5.64 -14.84 7.56
C ARG A 165 4.91 -13.56 7.17
N MET A 166 4.60 -13.39 5.89
CA MET A 166 3.80 -12.28 5.40
C MET A 166 2.41 -12.27 6.06
N TRP A 167 1.75 -13.43 6.20
CA TRP A 167 0.49 -13.54 6.91
C TRP A 167 0.60 -13.15 8.40
N GLU A 168 1.67 -13.55 9.09
CA GLU A 168 1.95 -13.13 10.48
C GLU A 168 2.06 -11.61 10.59
N ASN A 169 2.77 -10.97 9.64
CA ASN A 169 2.91 -9.52 9.59
C ASN A 169 1.55 -8.83 9.41
N VAL A 170 0.73 -9.30 8.46
CA VAL A 170 -0.61 -8.76 8.21
C VAL A 170 -1.54 -9.01 9.40
N GLU A 171 -1.49 -10.20 10.00
CA GLU A 171 -2.30 -10.52 11.19
C GLU A 171 -1.98 -9.57 12.35
N THR A 172 -0.71 -9.21 12.53
CA THR A 172 -0.30 -8.28 13.59
C THR A 172 -0.83 -6.87 13.33
N LEU A 173 -0.80 -6.39 12.09
CA LEU A 173 -1.42 -5.12 11.71
C LEU A 173 -2.93 -5.14 11.93
N LEU A 174 -3.61 -6.23 11.55
CA LEU A 174 -5.05 -6.36 11.79
C LEU A 174 -5.40 -6.37 13.28
N LYS A 175 -4.61 -7.04 14.12
CA LYS A 175 -4.78 -7.03 15.58
C LYS A 175 -4.64 -5.63 16.19
N GLU A 176 -3.70 -4.84 15.70
CA GLU A 176 -3.53 -3.44 16.11
C GLU A 176 -4.77 -2.59 15.74
N ALA A 177 -5.44 -2.91 14.64
CA ALA A 177 -6.72 -2.32 14.24
C ALA A 177 -7.94 -2.98 14.96
N GLU A 178 -7.72 -3.86 15.94
CA GLU A 178 -8.76 -4.68 16.59
C GLU A 178 -9.59 -5.52 15.60
N CYS A 179 -8.95 -5.99 14.54
CA CYS A 179 -9.54 -6.75 13.46
C CYS A 179 -8.86 -8.12 13.28
N THR A 180 -9.45 -8.95 12.46
CA THR A 180 -8.92 -10.26 12.07
C THR A 180 -9.04 -10.45 10.57
N PHE A 181 -8.52 -11.55 10.03
CA PHE A 181 -8.71 -11.93 8.63
C PHE A 181 -10.19 -12.09 8.23
N GLU A 182 -11.09 -12.34 9.17
CA GLU A 182 -12.53 -12.45 8.92
C GLU A 182 -13.19 -11.11 8.55
N ASN A 183 -12.54 -10.00 8.89
CA ASN A 183 -13.00 -8.66 8.52
C ASN A 183 -12.61 -8.28 7.08
N LEU A 184 -11.79 -9.09 6.41
CA LEU A 184 -11.31 -8.75 5.07
C LEU A 184 -12.37 -8.98 3.99
N GLY A 185 -12.64 -7.92 3.24
CA GLY A 185 -13.49 -7.95 2.05
C GLY A 185 -12.72 -8.31 0.78
N GLN A 186 -11.41 -8.10 0.75
CA GLN A 186 -10.54 -8.48 -0.38
C GLN A 186 -9.08 -8.64 0.01
N MET A 187 -8.38 -9.48 -0.74
CA MET A 187 -6.93 -9.65 -0.73
C MET A 187 -6.39 -9.56 -2.17
N ILE A 188 -5.31 -8.82 -2.38
CA ILE A 188 -4.55 -8.85 -3.62
C ILE A 188 -3.16 -9.39 -3.31
N VAL A 189 -2.80 -10.48 -3.97
CA VAL A 189 -1.56 -11.23 -3.74
C VAL A 189 -0.69 -11.10 -4.98
N TYR A 190 0.46 -10.49 -4.81
CA TYR A 190 1.43 -10.24 -5.87
C TYR A 190 2.54 -11.30 -5.83
N LEU A 191 2.80 -11.94 -6.95
CA LEU A 191 3.85 -12.93 -7.10
C LEU A 191 4.93 -12.39 -8.02
N ARG A 192 6.19 -12.48 -7.58
CA ARG A 192 7.34 -12.12 -8.40
C ARG A 192 7.55 -13.10 -9.54
N ASP A 193 7.32 -14.39 -9.30
CA ASP A 193 7.44 -15.47 -10.29
C ASP A 193 6.12 -16.24 -10.40
N ILE A 194 5.66 -16.44 -11.63
CA ILE A 194 4.46 -17.21 -11.92
C ILE A 194 4.59 -18.70 -11.52
N ALA A 195 5.80 -19.22 -11.44
CA ALA A 195 6.07 -20.59 -11.00
C ALA A 195 5.59 -20.86 -9.55
N ASP A 196 5.51 -19.83 -8.73
CA ASP A 196 5.05 -19.91 -7.34
C ASP A 196 3.52 -19.98 -7.22
N TYR A 197 2.78 -19.68 -8.29
CA TYR A 197 1.32 -19.54 -8.26
C TYR A 197 0.59 -20.75 -7.69
N ALA A 198 0.89 -21.94 -8.21
CA ALA A 198 0.16 -23.15 -7.80
C ALA A 198 0.31 -23.45 -6.31
N VAL A 199 1.52 -23.26 -5.78
CA VAL A 199 1.84 -23.47 -4.36
C VAL A 199 1.14 -22.45 -3.49
N VAL A 200 1.25 -21.16 -3.82
CA VAL A 200 0.66 -20.07 -3.05
C VAL A 200 -0.86 -20.14 -3.10
N LYS A 201 -1.44 -20.39 -4.28
CA LYS A 201 -2.90 -20.56 -4.42
C LYS A 201 -3.42 -21.66 -3.51
N ALA A 202 -2.79 -22.82 -3.47
CA ALA A 202 -3.21 -23.93 -2.60
C ALA A 202 -3.15 -23.53 -1.10
N MET A 203 -2.11 -22.81 -0.68
CA MET A 203 -2.00 -22.31 0.70
C MET A 203 -3.13 -21.34 1.05
N TYR A 204 -3.45 -20.40 0.15
CA TYR A 204 -4.54 -19.43 0.35
C TYR A 204 -5.93 -20.08 0.31
N ASP A 205 -6.16 -21.05 -0.58
CA ASP A 205 -7.44 -21.75 -0.65
C ASP A 205 -7.71 -22.57 0.60
N GLN A 206 -6.66 -23.12 1.21
CA GLN A 206 -6.76 -23.84 2.48
C GLN A 206 -7.04 -22.90 3.67
N ARG A 207 -6.32 -21.77 3.75
CA ARG A 207 -6.41 -20.86 4.90
C ARG A 207 -7.59 -19.89 4.82
N PHE A 208 -7.92 -19.43 3.63
CA PHE A 208 -8.94 -18.39 3.38
C PHE A 208 -9.93 -18.82 2.30
N PRO A 209 -10.67 -19.93 2.49
CA PRO A 209 -11.52 -20.50 1.43
C PRO A 209 -12.62 -19.55 0.95
N HIS A 210 -13.10 -18.64 1.80
CA HIS A 210 -14.25 -17.78 1.52
C HIS A 210 -13.89 -16.31 1.29
N THR A 211 -12.67 -15.88 1.63
CA THR A 211 -12.26 -14.48 1.45
C THR A 211 -11.98 -14.21 -0.03
N PRO A 212 -12.59 -13.17 -0.63
CA PRO A 212 -12.29 -12.75 -2.00
C PRO A 212 -10.81 -12.43 -2.16
N LYS A 213 -10.18 -13.02 -3.17
CA LYS A 213 -8.75 -12.87 -3.40
C LYS A 213 -8.40 -12.95 -4.88
N VAL A 214 -7.41 -12.17 -5.27
CA VAL A 214 -6.84 -12.16 -6.61
C VAL A 214 -5.35 -12.38 -6.52
N PHE A 215 -4.81 -13.24 -7.40
CA PHE A 215 -3.37 -13.45 -7.55
C PHE A 215 -2.91 -12.73 -8.81
N VAL A 216 -1.87 -11.91 -8.69
CA VAL A 216 -1.34 -11.10 -9.76
C VAL A 216 0.13 -11.45 -9.98
N HIS A 217 0.50 -11.79 -11.19
CA HIS A 217 1.91 -11.89 -11.57
C HIS A 217 2.45 -10.47 -11.77
N ALA A 218 3.05 -9.93 -10.73
CA ALA A 218 3.66 -8.61 -10.74
C ALA A 218 4.91 -8.62 -9.84
N PRO A 219 6.08 -8.23 -10.38
CA PRO A 219 7.29 -8.16 -9.57
C PRO A 219 7.13 -7.20 -8.40
N VAL A 220 7.47 -7.70 -7.22
CA VAL A 220 7.50 -6.93 -5.97
C VAL A 220 8.72 -6.01 -5.97
N CYS A 221 8.65 -4.87 -5.30
CA CYS A 221 9.62 -3.77 -5.42
C CYS A 221 11.04 -4.08 -4.89
N ARG A 222 11.28 -5.25 -4.28
CA ARG A 222 12.62 -5.72 -3.90
C ARG A 222 12.86 -7.15 -4.37
N PRO A 223 14.03 -7.46 -4.97
CA PRO A 223 14.31 -8.78 -5.55
C PRO A 223 14.20 -9.96 -4.59
N GLY A 224 14.50 -9.78 -3.31
CA GLY A 224 14.42 -10.84 -2.29
C GLY A 224 13.01 -11.18 -1.82
N TRP A 225 12.02 -10.37 -2.18
CA TRP A 225 10.61 -10.61 -1.86
C TRP A 225 9.95 -11.37 -3.00
N LEU A 226 9.56 -12.62 -2.72
CA LEU A 226 8.92 -13.50 -3.70
C LEU A 226 7.41 -13.23 -3.79
N ILE A 227 6.84 -12.73 -2.69
CA ILE A 227 5.41 -12.49 -2.54
C ILE A 227 5.17 -11.21 -1.73
N GLU A 228 4.11 -10.51 -2.05
CA GLU A 228 3.56 -9.40 -1.29
C GLU A 228 2.03 -9.50 -1.27
N MET A 229 1.40 -9.06 -0.21
CA MET A 229 -0.05 -8.99 -0.11
C MET A 229 -0.46 -7.61 0.38
N GLU A 230 -1.52 -7.07 -0.20
CA GLU A 230 -2.32 -6.00 0.35
C GLU A 230 -3.74 -6.48 0.60
N CYS A 231 -4.44 -5.83 1.51
CA CYS A 231 -5.83 -6.16 1.77
C CYS A 231 -6.63 -4.96 2.28
N MET A 232 -7.93 -5.04 2.09
CA MET A 232 -8.89 -4.11 2.66
C MET A 232 -9.98 -4.87 3.39
N GLY A 233 -10.47 -4.27 4.48
CA GLY A 233 -11.49 -4.87 5.31
C GLY A 233 -12.44 -3.85 5.91
N VAL A 234 -13.51 -4.38 6.48
CA VAL A 234 -14.53 -3.60 7.17
C VAL A 234 -14.94 -4.34 8.44
N LYS A 235 -15.04 -3.58 9.53
CA LYS A 235 -15.59 -4.05 10.81
C LYS A 235 -16.74 -3.14 11.20
N GLU A 236 -17.88 -3.70 11.55
CA GLU A 236 -18.97 -2.93 12.14
C GLU A 236 -18.50 -2.30 13.45
N CYS A 237 -18.77 -1.02 13.62
CA CYS A 237 -18.56 -0.29 14.88
C CYS A 237 -19.61 0.80 15.04
N LYS A 238 -19.71 1.38 16.23
CA LYS A 238 -20.65 2.47 16.54
C LYS A 238 -19.92 3.63 17.15
N ASN A 239 -19.59 4.60 16.31
CA ASN A 239 -18.90 5.83 16.71
C ASN A 239 -19.88 7.01 16.66
N LYS A 240 -20.50 7.34 17.78
CA LYS A 240 -21.56 8.37 17.86
C LYS A 240 -21.11 9.78 17.45
N GLY A 241 -19.81 10.02 17.37
CA GLY A 241 -19.24 11.34 17.02
C GLY A 241 -19.04 11.54 15.53
N TYR A 242 -19.18 10.49 14.70
CA TYR A 242 -18.89 10.55 13.27
C TYR A 242 -20.13 10.26 12.44
N ALA A 243 -20.19 10.86 11.26
CA ALA A 243 -21.19 10.52 10.28
C ALA A 243 -20.96 9.09 9.73
N PRO A 244 -22.03 8.35 9.38
CA PRO A 244 -21.88 7.22 8.50
C PRO A 244 -21.40 7.72 7.14
N PHE A 245 -20.68 6.86 6.40
CA PHE A 245 -20.15 7.23 5.09
C PHE A 245 -21.24 7.19 4.02
#